data_9f2204bfca70085255a7d5db63c53f5e
#
_entry.id   9f2204bfca70085255a7d5db63c53f5e
#
_cell.length_a   1.000
_cell.length_b   1.000
_cell.length_c   1.000
_cell.angle_alpha   90.00
_cell.angle_beta   90.00
_cell.angle_gamma   90.00
#
_symmetry.space_group_name_H-M   'P 1'
#
loop_
_entity.id
_entity.type
_entity.pdbx_description
1 polymer ?
#
loop_
_entity_poly.entity_id
_entity_poly.type
_entity_poly.pdbx_seq_one_letter_code
_entity_poly.pdbx_strand_id
1 'polypeptide(L)'
;QDGMEILWYFGEPSPYQILQEIYLEIIPAYDRTMIQGGIWKLTLTPKQLVDGRFDFWMPSGAQINEETGFLVSESALTLTIPSTARRPITVAAYDANTDTYAPFSGRGYVCCNRSKPDLAAPGVDILSCAPGGGYTRKSGTSMACPFVTGSAALLMQYGIISGNDSYLYGQKVKAYLIRGARRTRAF
;
A
#
# COMPACT_ATOMS: atom_id res chain seq x y z
N GLN A 1 -27.59 -18.43 -0.98
CA GLN A 1 -27.63 -19.60 -0.12
C GLN A 1 -27.23 -19.20 1.28
N ASP A 2 -28.05 -19.54 2.26
CA ASP A 2 -27.75 -19.52 3.69
C ASP A 2 -27.29 -18.21 4.37
N GLY A 3 -28.10 -17.14 4.23
CA GLY A 3 -27.96 -15.98 5.11
C GLY A 3 -26.87 -14.99 4.72
N MET A 4 -26.54 -14.89 3.42
CA MET A 4 -25.59 -13.91 2.89
C MET A 4 -26.10 -13.30 1.58
N GLU A 5 -25.80 -12.03 1.39
CA GLU A 5 -26.03 -11.31 0.14
C GLU A 5 -24.69 -11.00 -0.53
N ILE A 6 -24.64 -11.11 -1.83
CA ILE A 6 -23.46 -10.79 -2.63
C ILE A 6 -23.84 -9.65 -3.56
N LEU A 7 -23.21 -8.51 -3.37
CA LEU A 7 -23.36 -7.35 -4.23
C LEU A 7 -22.25 -7.34 -5.26
N TRP A 8 -22.61 -7.18 -6.52
CA TRP A 8 -21.68 -7.12 -7.64
C TRP A 8 -21.77 -5.75 -8.29
N TYR A 9 -20.63 -5.12 -8.46
CA TYR A 9 -20.52 -3.89 -9.21
C TYR A 9 -19.51 -4.11 -10.34
N PHE A 10 -19.94 -3.83 -11.57
CA PHE A 10 -19.09 -3.83 -12.74
C PHE A 10 -18.75 -2.41 -13.11
N GLY A 11 -17.50 -2.01 -12.89
CA GLY A 11 -16.99 -0.72 -13.35
C GLY A 11 -16.81 -0.73 -14.87
N GLU A 12 -17.27 0.31 -15.53
CA GLU A 12 -16.93 0.52 -16.93
C GLU A 12 -15.49 0.99 -17.07
N PRO A 13 -14.75 0.57 -18.12
CA PRO A 13 -13.42 1.10 -18.40
C PRO A 13 -13.46 2.61 -18.54
N SER A 14 -12.66 3.31 -17.74
CA SER A 14 -12.56 4.76 -17.85
C SER A 14 -11.60 5.16 -18.98
N PRO A 15 -11.68 6.41 -19.51
CA PRO A 15 -10.74 6.87 -20.53
C PRO A 15 -9.27 6.82 -20.11
N TYR A 16 -9.01 6.74 -18.82
CA TYR A 16 -7.67 6.71 -18.23
C TYR A 16 -7.24 5.33 -17.71
N GLN A 17 -8.15 4.35 -17.73
CA GLN A 17 -7.91 3.00 -17.24
C GLN A 17 -8.61 2.00 -18.17
N ILE A 18 -7.81 1.25 -18.88
CA ILE A 18 -8.28 0.23 -19.85
C ILE A 18 -8.67 -1.09 -19.17
N LEU A 19 -8.35 -1.25 -17.89
CA LEU A 19 -8.70 -2.45 -17.12
C LEU A 19 -10.13 -2.33 -16.60
N GLN A 20 -10.87 -3.42 -16.70
CA GLN A 20 -12.19 -3.54 -16.10
C GLN A 20 -12.05 -3.84 -14.61
N GLU A 21 -12.78 -3.11 -13.79
CA GLU A 21 -12.86 -3.35 -12.36
C GLU A 21 -14.17 -4.07 -12.03
N ILE A 22 -14.08 -5.10 -11.22
CA ILE A 22 -15.23 -5.80 -10.65
C ILE A 22 -15.11 -5.69 -9.15
N TYR A 23 -16.06 -5.01 -8.52
CA TYR A 23 -16.18 -4.93 -7.09
C TYR A 23 -17.17 -5.96 -6.59
N LEU A 24 -16.78 -6.68 -5.54
CA LEU A 24 -17.56 -7.74 -4.95
C LEU A 24 -17.65 -7.52 -3.45
N GLU A 25 -18.85 -7.36 -2.95
CA GLU A 25 -19.10 -7.19 -1.53
C GLU A 25 -19.96 -8.35 -1.03
N ILE A 26 -19.53 -8.97 0.05
CA ILE A 26 -20.25 -10.05 0.72
C ILE A 26 -20.74 -9.49 2.05
N ILE A 27 -22.05 -9.46 2.24
CA ILE A 27 -22.66 -8.93 3.45
C ILE A 27 -23.54 -9.99 4.11
N PRO A 28 -23.69 -9.98 5.44
CA PRO A 28 -24.64 -10.87 6.10
C PRO A 28 -26.07 -10.52 5.67
N ALA A 29 -26.93 -11.50 5.51
CA ALA A 29 -28.36 -11.26 5.26
C ALA A 29 -29.00 -10.52 6.43
N TYR A 30 -30.15 -9.87 6.17
CA TYR A 30 -30.83 -8.96 7.10
C TYR A 30 -31.08 -9.52 8.51
N ASP A 31 -31.20 -10.81 8.66
CA ASP A 31 -31.44 -11.51 9.93
C ASP A 31 -30.16 -12.00 10.61
N ARG A 32 -28.98 -11.69 10.07
CA ARG A 32 -27.68 -12.17 10.58
C ARG A 32 -26.70 -11.04 10.80
N THR A 33 -25.83 -11.22 11.80
CA THR A 33 -24.79 -10.25 12.16
C THR A 33 -23.40 -10.63 11.65
N MET A 34 -23.24 -11.85 11.15
CA MET A 34 -21.94 -12.37 10.68
C MET A 34 -22.07 -13.19 9.40
N ILE A 35 -21.04 -13.12 8.59
CA ILE A 35 -20.85 -13.95 7.42
C ILE A 35 -20.37 -15.33 7.88
N GLN A 36 -20.93 -16.38 7.30
CA GLN A 36 -20.50 -17.74 7.60
C GLN A 36 -19.07 -17.96 7.08
N GLY A 37 -18.18 -18.45 7.94
CA GLY A 37 -16.82 -18.81 7.58
C GLY A 37 -16.78 -20.02 6.65
N GLY A 38 -15.71 -20.14 5.89
CA GLY A 38 -15.49 -21.27 4.99
C GLY A 38 -14.59 -20.91 3.81
N ILE A 39 -14.39 -21.87 2.92
CA ILE A 39 -13.61 -21.69 1.69
C ILE A 39 -14.56 -21.22 0.58
N TRP A 40 -14.26 -20.03 0.07
CA TRP A 40 -14.97 -19.42 -1.05
C TRP A 40 -14.21 -19.68 -2.35
N LYS A 41 -14.90 -20.10 -3.37
CA LYS A 41 -14.35 -20.26 -4.71
C LYS A 41 -15.04 -19.32 -5.69
N LEU A 42 -14.28 -18.37 -6.21
CA LEU A 42 -14.70 -17.52 -7.32
C LEU A 42 -14.19 -18.10 -8.63
N THR A 43 -15.08 -18.26 -9.61
CA THR A 43 -14.74 -18.76 -10.95
C THR A 43 -15.03 -17.66 -11.97
N LEU A 44 -13.98 -17.19 -12.65
CA LEU A 44 -14.10 -16.25 -13.75
C LEU A 44 -14.21 -17.04 -15.06
N THR A 45 -15.27 -16.80 -15.81
CA THR A 45 -15.48 -17.43 -17.13
C THR A 45 -15.51 -16.32 -18.20
N PRO A 46 -14.41 -16.13 -18.94
CA PRO A 46 -14.37 -15.07 -19.95
C PRO A 46 -15.25 -15.44 -21.14
N LYS A 47 -15.98 -14.45 -21.66
CA LYS A 47 -16.70 -14.59 -22.95
C LYS A 47 -15.76 -14.30 -24.14
N GLN A 48 -14.88 -13.33 -23.97
CA GLN A 48 -13.83 -12.98 -24.92
C GLN A 48 -12.59 -12.62 -24.13
N LEU A 49 -11.45 -13.19 -24.47
CA LEU A 49 -10.20 -13.03 -23.77
C LEU A 49 -9.17 -12.42 -24.72
N VAL A 50 -8.65 -11.25 -24.39
CA VAL A 50 -7.53 -10.60 -25.09
C VAL A 50 -6.23 -10.81 -24.31
N ASP A 51 -6.28 -10.56 -22.99
CA ASP A 51 -5.21 -10.84 -22.04
C ASP A 51 -5.83 -11.46 -20.78
N GLY A 52 -5.37 -12.62 -20.39
CA GLY A 52 -5.92 -13.40 -19.27
C GLY A 52 -5.38 -12.98 -17.90
N ARG A 53 -4.61 -11.92 -17.81
CA ARG A 53 -4.12 -11.43 -16.53
C ARG A 53 -5.21 -10.72 -15.75
N PHE A 54 -5.29 -11.03 -14.47
CA PHE A 54 -6.15 -10.34 -13.51
C PHE A 54 -5.45 -10.23 -12.18
N ASP A 55 -5.78 -9.18 -11.45
CA ASP A 55 -5.35 -8.98 -10.07
C ASP A 55 -6.57 -9.04 -9.16
N PHE A 56 -6.43 -9.69 -8.02
CA PHE A 56 -7.50 -9.86 -7.06
C PHE A 56 -7.05 -9.26 -5.72
N TRP A 57 -7.79 -8.28 -5.24
CA TRP A 57 -7.47 -7.51 -4.05
C TRP A 57 -8.49 -7.74 -2.96
N MET A 58 -8.03 -7.75 -1.72
CA MET A 58 -8.88 -7.89 -0.55
C MET A 58 -8.56 -6.75 0.43
N PRO A 59 -9.56 -6.20 1.12
CA PRO A 59 -9.32 -5.27 2.22
C PRO A 59 -8.40 -5.90 3.28
N SER A 60 -7.77 -5.07 4.09
CA SER A 60 -6.93 -5.50 5.20
C SER A 60 -7.28 -4.76 6.48
N GLY A 61 -6.75 -5.22 7.60
CA GLY A 61 -6.96 -4.61 8.90
C GLY A 61 -8.36 -4.87 9.48
N ALA A 62 -8.96 -3.85 10.09
CA ALA A 62 -10.22 -3.99 10.84
C ALA A 62 -11.47 -4.32 10.00
N GLN A 63 -11.35 -4.34 8.69
CA GLN A 63 -12.48 -4.64 7.79
C GLN A 63 -12.74 -6.13 7.59
N ILE A 64 -11.74 -6.96 7.86
CA ILE A 64 -11.83 -8.43 7.79
C ILE A 64 -11.13 -9.03 9.00
N ASN A 65 -11.51 -10.25 9.38
CA ASN A 65 -10.82 -10.95 10.47
C ASN A 65 -9.41 -11.42 10.02
N GLU A 66 -8.54 -11.70 10.99
CA GLU A 66 -7.15 -12.09 10.73
C GLU A 66 -7.00 -13.41 9.98
N GLU A 67 -8.02 -14.27 10.04
CA GLU A 67 -8.03 -15.58 9.38
C GLU A 67 -8.52 -15.52 7.93
N THR A 68 -9.09 -14.37 7.51
CA THR A 68 -9.57 -14.19 6.15
C THR A 68 -8.43 -13.81 5.22
N GLY A 69 -8.20 -14.61 4.20
CA GLY A 69 -7.12 -14.38 3.25
C GLY A 69 -7.23 -15.23 1.99
N PHE A 70 -6.37 -14.99 1.04
CA PHE A 70 -6.23 -15.85 -0.12
C PHE A 70 -5.48 -17.14 0.26
N LEU A 71 -5.96 -18.29 -0.21
CA LEU A 71 -5.26 -19.57 -0.01
C LEU A 71 -3.86 -19.57 -0.65
N VAL A 72 -3.72 -18.89 -1.78
CA VAL A 72 -2.44 -18.65 -2.46
C VAL A 72 -2.36 -17.15 -2.71
N SER A 73 -1.50 -16.48 -1.95
CA SER A 73 -1.29 -15.03 -2.07
C SER A 73 0.03 -14.73 -2.78
N GLU A 74 0.04 -13.65 -3.56
CA GLU A 74 1.25 -13.10 -4.19
C GLU A 74 1.68 -11.85 -3.43
N SER A 75 2.93 -11.84 -2.98
CA SER A 75 3.48 -10.73 -2.19
C SER A 75 4.20 -9.66 -3.03
N ALA A 76 4.47 -9.93 -4.29
CA ALA A 76 5.30 -9.08 -5.13
C ALA A 76 4.57 -7.84 -5.69
N LEU A 77 3.24 -7.85 -5.74
CA LEU A 77 2.41 -6.77 -6.33
C LEU A 77 1.35 -6.29 -5.34
N THR A 78 1.79 -5.82 -4.18
CA THR A 78 0.89 -5.48 -3.06
C THR A 78 0.80 -3.97 -2.77
N LEU A 79 1.21 -3.13 -3.72
CA LEU A 79 1.06 -1.68 -3.60
C LEU A 79 -0.36 -1.25 -3.95
N THR A 80 -0.91 -0.36 -3.12
CA THR A 80 -2.26 0.19 -3.29
C THR A 80 -2.21 1.62 -3.84
N ILE A 81 -3.35 2.13 -4.34
CA ILE A 81 -3.52 3.53 -4.70
C ILE A 81 -3.55 4.38 -3.40
N PRO A 82 -2.84 5.54 -3.36
CA PRO A 82 -2.14 6.23 -4.45
C PRO A 82 -0.65 5.89 -4.57
N SER A 83 -0.13 4.89 -3.86
CA SER A 83 1.31 4.53 -3.84
C SER A 83 1.85 4.18 -5.22
N THR A 84 1.01 3.66 -6.10
CA THR A 84 1.35 3.31 -7.48
C THR A 84 1.56 4.52 -8.40
N ALA A 85 1.13 5.71 -7.99
CA ALA A 85 1.26 6.92 -8.79
C ALA A 85 2.73 7.35 -8.94
N ARG A 86 3.06 8.01 -10.06
CA ARG A 86 4.43 8.37 -10.41
C ARG A 86 5.05 9.43 -9.49
N ARG A 87 4.28 10.47 -9.18
CA ARG A 87 4.79 11.67 -8.50
C ARG A 87 4.99 11.53 -6.99
N PRO A 88 4.07 10.92 -6.23
CA PRO A 88 4.25 10.73 -4.80
C PRO A 88 5.53 9.96 -4.47
N ILE A 89 6.09 10.24 -3.30
CA ILE A 89 7.13 9.42 -2.70
C ILE A 89 6.44 8.28 -1.97
N THR A 90 6.64 7.05 -2.43
CA THR A 90 6.11 5.85 -1.81
C THR A 90 7.13 5.26 -0.86
N VAL A 91 6.73 5.06 0.39
CA VAL A 91 7.62 4.64 1.46
C VAL A 91 7.27 3.22 1.91
N ALA A 92 8.26 2.35 1.87
CA ALA A 92 8.22 1.03 2.48
C ALA A 92 8.60 1.09 3.96
N ALA A 93 8.21 0.09 4.72
CA ALA A 93 8.64 -0.09 6.09
C ALA A 93 9.70 -1.19 6.22
N TYR A 94 10.69 -0.95 7.07
CA TYR A 94 11.63 -1.97 7.50
C TYR A 94 11.78 -1.98 9.03
N ASP A 95 12.26 -3.09 9.57
CA ASP A 95 12.65 -3.21 10.97
C ASP A 95 14.09 -2.73 11.13
N ALA A 96 14.29 -1.65 11.87
CA ALA A 96 15.60 -1.06 12.09
C ALA A 96 16.52 -1.90 13.01
N ASN A 97 15.95 -2.83 13.79
CA ASN A 97 16.72 -3.70 14.67
C ASN A 97 17.37 -4.88 13.91
N THR A 98 16.67 -5.38 12.91
CA THR A 98 17.08 -6.55 12.12
C THR A 98 17.55 -6.20 10.73
N ASP A 99 17.38 -4.97 10.29
CA ASP A 99 17.65 -4.45 8.92
C ASP A 99 16.93 -5.29 7.85
N THR A 100 15.67 -5.72 8.17
CA THR A 100 14.84 -6.55 7.30
C THR A 100 13.59 -5.82 6.85
N TYR A 101 13.12 -6.14 5.64
CA TYR A 101 11.88 -5.60 5.10
C TYR A 101 10.68 -6.06 5.92
N ALA A 102 9.81 -5.14 6.37
CA ALA A 102 8.67 -5.51 7.18
C ALA A 102 7.66 -6.36 6.38
N PRO A 103 7.17 -7.49 6.93
CA PRO A 103 6.28 -8.40 6.19
C PRO A 103 4.99 -7.76 5.69
N PHE A 104 4.47 -6.78 6.43
CA PHE A 104 3.25 -6.04 6.07
C PHE A 104 3.48 -4.92 5.04
N SER A 105 4.73 -4.63 4.70
CA SER A 105 5.04 -3.53 3.78
C SER A 105 4.78 -3.94 2.33
N GLY A 106 4.03 -3.11 1.61
CA GLY A 106 3.73 -3.32 0.21
C GLY A 106 4.99 -3.38 -0.67
N ARG A 107 4.98 -4.25 -1.67
CA ARG A 107 6.09 -4.52 -2.59
C ARG A 107 5.62 -4.46 -4.03
N GLY A 108 6.54 -4.24 -4.93
CA GLY A 108 6.35 -4.58 -6.32
C GLY A 108 6.77 -3.53 -7.32
N TYR A 109 6.35 -3.82 -8.53
CA TYR A 109 6.49 -2.95 -9.67
C TYR A 109 5.12 -2.36 -9.98
N VAL A 110 5.09 -1.16 -10.50
CA VAL A 110 3.91 -0.60 -11.19
C VAL A 110 4.09 -0.74 -12.68
N CYS A 111 3.02 -0.50 -13.42
CA CYS A 111 3.06 -0.55 -14.89
C CYS A 111 4.32 0.15 -15.43
N CYS A 112 4.79 -0.27 -16.60
CA CYS A 112 5.93 0.32 -17.32
C CYS A 112 7.28 0.16 -16.62
N ASN A 113 7.50 -0.95 -15.93
CA ASN A 113 8.76 -1.30 -15.26
C ASN A 113 9.27 -0.26 -14.26
N ARG A 114 8.36 0.51 -13.64
CA ARG A 114 8.75 1.44 -12.58
C ARG A 114 8.84 0.72 -11.24
N SER A 115 10.03 0.78 -10.64
CA SER A 115 10.21 0.26 -9.29
C SER A 115 9.48 1.15 -8.27
N LYS A 116 8.73 0.52 -7.40
CA LYS A 116 8.08 1.09 -6.22
C LYS A 116 8.12 0.04 -5.10
N PRO A 117 8.21 0.44 -3.83
CA PRO A 117 8.34 1.79 -3.26
C PRO A 117 9.60 2.52 -3.68
N ASP A 118 9.63 3.86 -3.53
CA ASP A 118 10.77 4.70 -3.88
C ASP A 118 11.88 4.63 -2.82
N LEU A 119 11.50 4.49 -1.55
CA LEU A 119 12.36 4.50 -0.36
C LEU A 119 11.81 3.55 0.70
N ALA A 120 12.68 3.14 1.62
CA ALA A 120 12.29 2.48 2.85
C ALA A 120 12.70 3.32 4.07
N ALA A 121 11.89 3.26 5.13
CA ALA A 121 12.19 3.90 6.41
C ALA A 121 11.77 2.99 7.58
N PRO A 122 12.28 3.20 8.81
CA PRO A 122 11.89 2.44 9.97
C PRO A 122 10.37 2.47 10.17
N GLY A 123 9.72 1.32 10.31
CA GLY A 123 8.27 1.23 10.47
C GLY A 123 7.82 0.14 11.43
N VAL A 124 8.74 -0.49 12.17
CA VAL A 124 8.44 -1.53 13.15
C VAL A 124 8.78 -1.01 14.54
N ASP A 125 7.83 -1.14 15.46
CA ASP A 125 7.97 -0.77 16.87
C ASP A 125 8.40 0.70 17.10
N ILE A 126 7.80 1.62 16.37
CA ILE A 126 8.14 3.04 16.40
C ILE A 126 7.45 3.73 17.57
N LEU A 127 8.25 4.31 18.47
CA LEU A 127 7.77 5.11 19.60
C LEU A 127 7.37 6.51 19.14
N SER A 128 6.16 6.92 19.44
CA SER A 128 5.65 8.25 19.11
C SER A 128 4.58 8.70 20.11
N CYS A 129 4.13 9.95 20.00
CA CYS A 129 3.08 10.52 20.84
C CYS A 129 1.77 9.73 20.70
N ALA A 130 1.09 9.53 21.81
CA ALA A 130 -0.22 8.89 21.86
C ALA A 130 -1.36 9.92 21.96
N PRO A 131 -2.55 9.63 21.42
CA PRO A 131 -3.75 10.41 21.72
C PRO A 131 -4.03 10.45 23.23
N GLY A 132 -4.39 11.61 23.74
CA GLY A 132 -4.62 11.79 25.17
C GLY A 132 -3.35 12.01 26.01
N GLY A 133 -2.18 12.05 25.40
CA GLY A 133 -0.88 12.28 26.06
C GLY A 133 -0.05 11.02 26.23
N GLY A 134 1.23 11.21 26.57
CA GLY A 134 2.20 10.12 26.69
C GLY A 134 2.70 9.59 25.34
N TYR A 135 3.22 8.36 25.36
CA TYR A 135 3.84 7.72 24.20
C TYR A 135 3.29 6.31 23.99
N THR A 136 3.28 5.88 22.73
CA THR A 136 2.91 4.51 22.36
C THR A 136 3.81 4.01 21.23
N ARG A 137 3.92 2.69 21.10
CA ARG A 137 4.65 2.04 20.02
C ARG A 137 3.68 1.47 19.00
N LYS A 138 3.96 1.70 17.72
CA LYS A 138 3.17 1.18 16.62
C LYS A 138 4.06 0.70 15.48
N SER A 139 3.54 -0.24 14.71
CA SER A 139 4.18 -0.74 13.49
C SER A 139 3.27 -0.48 12.28
N GLY A 140 3.88 -0.15 11.14
CA GLY A 140 3.14 0.14 9.90
C GLY A 140 3.93 1.03 8.95
N THR A 141 3.58 1.02 7.68
CA THR A 141 4.10 1.99 6.70
C THR A 141 3.69 3.43 7.05
N SER A 142 2.59 3.60 7.79
CA SER A 142 2.17 4.89 8.36
C SER A 142 3.18 5.45 9.37
N MET A 143 3.99 4.59 10.00
CA MET A 143 5.08 4.99 10.91
C MET A 143 6.37 5.27 10.16
N ALA A 144 6.59 4.61 9.03
CA ALA A 144 7.73 4.86 8.15
C ALA A 144 7.62 6.19 7.37
N CYS A 145 6.44 6.52 6.91
CA CYS A 145 6.18 7.71 6.10
C CYS A 145 6.64 9.03 6.77
N PRO A 146 6.39 9.30 8.07
CA PRO A 146 6.83 10.52 8.74
C PRO A 146 8.34 10.74 8.76
N PHE A 147 9.16 9.68 8.78
CA PHE A 147 10.61 9.83 8.69
C PHE A 147 11.02 10.44 7.35
N VAL A 148 10.43 9.98 6.26
CA VAL A 148 10.71 10.52 4.93
C VAL A 148 10.13 11.92 4.78
N THR A 149 8.96 12.20 5.35
CA THR A 149 8.34 13.53 5.35
C THR A 149 9.21 14.53 6.12
N GLY A 150 9.70 14.17 7.31
CA GLY A 150 10.62 14.99 8.10
C GLY A 150 11.94 15.24 7.37
N SER A 151 12.51 14.21 6.74
CA SER A 151 13.72 14.35 5.92
C SER A 151 13.49 15.28 4.73
N ALA A 152 12.34 15.21 4.09
CA ALA A 152 11.97 16.14 3.01
C ALA A 152 11.87 17.59 3.52
N ALA A 153 11.26 17.80 4.68
CA ALA A 153 11.15 19.13 5.29
C ALA A 153 12.54 19.72 5.61
N LEU A 154 13.44 18.94 6.21
CA LEU A 154 14.83 19.37 6.49
C LEU A 154 15.59 19.68 5.20
N LEU A 155 15.40 18.87 4.17
CA LEU A 155 16.03 19.11 2.86
C LEU A 155 15.52 20.40 2.21
N MET A 156 14.21 20.67 2.31
CA MET A 156 13.60 21.92 1.82
C MET A 156 14.06 23.12 2.66
N GLN A 157 14.21 22.98 3.96
CA GLN A 157 14.77 24.02 4.82
C GLN A 157 16.19 24.36 4.38
N TYR A 158 17.05 23.38 4.19
CA TYR A 158 18.42 23.57 3.70
C TYR A 158 18.45 24.24 2.33
N GLY A 159 17.62 23.78 1.40
CA GLY A 159 17.59 24.34 0.04
C GLY A 159 16.95 25.71 -0.01
N ILE A 160 15.68 25.80 0.35
CA ILE A 160 14.84 26.97 0.12
C ILE A 160 15.13 28.05 1.17
N ILE A 161 15.03 27.72 2.46
CA ILE A 161 15.13 28.72 3.53
C ILE A 161 16.57 29.19 3.69
N SER A 162 17.56 28.28 3.63
CA SER A 162 18.98 28.63 3.73
C SER A 162 19.58 29.15 2.40
N GLY A 163 18.79 29.21 1.33
CA GLY A 163 19.18 29.78 0.06
C GLY A 163 20.14 28.95 -0.80
N ASN A 164 20.41 27.69 -0.42
CA ASN A 164 21.31 26.81 -1.17
C ASN A 164 20.74 26.33 -2.50
N ASP A 165 19.40 26.17 -2.56
CA ASP A 165 18.66 25.75 -3.74
C ASP A 165 17.19 26.18 -3.62
N SER A 166 16.83 27.34 -4.11
CA SER A 166 15.50 27.94 -4.00
C SER A 166 14.39 27.14 -4.70
N TYR A 167 14.76 26.21 -5.58
CA TYR A 167 13.83 25.34 -6.31
C TYR A 167 13.84 23.89 -5.82
N LEU A 168 14.27 23.65 -4.59
CA LEU A 168 14.32 22.33 -3.99
C LEU A 168 12.94 21.89 -3.45
N TYR A 169 12.04 21.49 -4.36
CA TYR A 169 10.71 21.00 -4.04
C TYR A 169 10.25 19.89 -5.01
N GLY A 170 9.15 19.22 -4.68
CA GLY A 170 8.49 18.22 -5.55
C GLY A 170 9.41 17.10 -5.99
N GLN A 171 9.53 16.91 -7.30
CA GLN A 171 10.34 15.81 -7.86
C GLN A 171 11.83 15.93 -7.57
N LYS A 172 12.34 17.14 -7.36
CA LYS A 172 13.73 17.37 -7.00
C LYS A 172 14.04 16.84 -5.60
N VAL A 173 13.16 17.12 -4.62
CA VAL A 173 13.24 16.52 -3.27
C VAL A 173 13.24 15.01 -3.35
N LYS A 174 12.31 14.42 -4.12
CA LYS A 174 12.23 12.98 -4.34
C LYS A 174 13.54 12.41 -4.89
N ALA A 175 14.11 13.06 -5.91
CA ALA A 175 15.37 12.63 -6.54
C ALA A 175 16.54 12.66 -5.55
N TYR A 176 16.64 13.71 -4.74
CA TYR A 176 17.70 13.82 -3.72
C TYR A 176 17.57 12.77 -2.63
N LEU A 177 16.34 12.52 -2.13
CA LEU A 177 16.11 11.49 -1.13
C LEU A 177 16.48 10.10 -1.65
N ILE A 178 16.05 9.76 -2.89
CA ILE A 178 16.40 8.47 -3.52
C ILE A 178 17.92 8.35 -3.74
N ARG A 179 18.58 9.45 -4.17
CA ARG A 179 20.02 9.45 -4.41
C ARG A 179 20.84 9.32 -3.12
N GLY A 180 20.37 9.96 -2.03
CA GLY A 180 20.99 9.92 -0.72
C GLY A 180 20.69 8.66 0.10
N ALA A 181 19.73 7.85 -0.33
CA ALA A 181 19.36 6.63 0.38
C ALA A 181 20.49 5.61 0.38
N ARG A 182 20.72 5.00 1.55
CA ARG A 182 21.65 3.87 1.67
C ARG A 182 21.08 2.66 0.91
N ARG A 183 21.89 2.03 0.10
CA ARG A 183 21.53 0.79 -0.59
C ARG A 183 22.02 -0.39 0.21
N THR A 184 21.12 -1.30 0.56
CA THR A 184 21.44 -2.55 1.25
C THR A 184 21.03 -3.73 0.38
N ARG A 185 21.50 -4.94 0.73
CA ARG A 185 21.08 -6.17 0.02
C ARG A 185 19.65 -6.60 0.37
N ALA A 186 19.07 -6.03 1.41
CA ALA A 186 17.73 -6.35 1.88
C ALA A 186 16.64 -5.54 1.15
N PHE A 187 17.01 -4.50 0.38
CA PHE A 187 16.09 -3.59 -0.28
C PHE A 187 16.52 -3.32 -1.73
#